data_a646cf8ceaba6393915d2b09f6cbaea9
#
_entry.id   a646cf8ceaba6393915d2b09f6cbaea9
#
_cell.length_a   1.000
_cell.length_b   1.000
_cell.length_c   1.000
_cell.angle_alpha   90.00
_cell.angle_beta   90.00
_cell.angle_gamma   90.00
#
_symmetry.space_group_name_H-M   'P 1'
#
loop_
_entity.id
_entity.type
_entity.pdbx_description
1 polymer ?
#
loop_
_entity_poly.entity_id
_entity_poly.type
_entity_poly.pdbx_seq_one_letter_code
_entity_poly.pdbx_strand_id
1 'polypeptide(L)'
;MVIGFIAMALIVTGALIGLALYTKWQDALVAQERQSANLARVLQEQTLRVLAPIDQATLRMRDAVANGSLQPSDFTRLANETGLVPDILTQLSLVGADGRFVASNLDPDGQKTGPVDLSEREHIQIHLEPGRNPDLRKQLTRNGLFVGKPVLGKVSGKWTLQLSRPIVSPTGHLHGVVVASVNPDYFETVFSDVDLGPGGAVTLLGDDNTLRARVSGGQATGMGQVLKLASDHPLLDVNKPEGTYTRVSAVDNMERITAFRRVPGYPLNMLVSNTTEAALEEWRGMRNVTLVVALLLGVAIVASGVGFLRGVRRLEESHAALAVSEAQAQSASQAKSEFMAAVSHELRTPLTSIRGFAELMELRLKEPSFREAATLIRQAADHLNTLLTEILDLAKVEAGAMPIVLAPHPVRELVQNTADFFAISAAQKGLALAVSVPDETPEMLICDGLRLKQILNNLLSNALKFTEQGEVRLEVEPQGVQLRFHVIDTGPGIPEHLHELIFEKFRQGSAQVSSEHGGTGLGLALSRALAELMQGELSVSSVPGEGARFTLTLPCTTP
;
A
#
# COMPACT_ATOMS: atom_id res chain seq x y z
N MET A 1 -13.44 11.83 13.95
CA MET A 1 -13.26 10.47 13.40
C MET A 1 -11.91 10.30 12.67
N VAL A 2 -11.59 11.07 11.65
CA VAL A 2 -10.33 10.94 10.85
C VAL A 2 -9.06 11.07 11.70
N ILE A 3 -8.99 12.06 12.60
CA ILE A 3 -7.83 12.25 13.50
C ILE A 3 -7.63 11.02 14.40
N GLY A 4 -8.71 10.44 14.91
CA GLY A 4 -8.64 9.21 15.72
C GLY A 4 -8.13 8.02 14.92
N PHE A 5 -8.54 7.90 13.65
CA PHE A 5 -8.03 6.85 12.74
C PHE A 5 -6.53 7.01 12.43
N ILE A 6 -6.07 8.24 12.16
CA ILE A 6 -4.64 8.53 11.94
C ILE A 6 -3.82 8.17 13.18
N ALA A 7 -4.27 8.61 14.37
CA ALA A 7 -3.60 8.30 15.63
C ALA A 7 -3.54 6.80 15.88
N MET A 8 -4.63 6.08 15.65
CA MET A 8 -4.69 4.61 15.78
C MET A 8 -3.75 3.91 14.79
N ALA A 9 -3.72 4.35 13.52
CA ALA A 9 -2.82 3.80 12.52
C ALA A 9 -1.35 3.99 12.92
N LEU A 10 -0.97 5.16 13.42
CA LEU A 10 0.39 5.44 13.90
C LEU A 10 0.75 4.57 15.11
N ILE A 11 -0.16 4.41 16.08
CA ILE A 11 0.06 3.58 17.27
C ILE A 11 0.24 2.11 16.87
N VAL A 12 -0.64 1.58 16.02
CA VAL A 12 -0.57 0.18 15.56
C VAL A 12 0.71 -0.06 14.76
N THR A 13 1.04 0.82 13.83
CA THR A 13 2.28 0.72 13.05
C THR A 13 3.51 0.79 13.95
N GLY A 14 3.55 1.73 14.90
CA GLY A 14 4.64 1.86 15.86
C GLY A 14 4.78 0.63 16.75
N ALA A 15 3.68 0.06 17.23
CA ALA A 15 3.68 -1.15 18.05
C ALA A 15 4.19 -2.37 17.26
N LEU A 16 3.76 -2.55 16.01
CA LEU A 16 4.23 -3.63 15.14
C LEU A 16 5.73 -3.52 14.84
N ILE A 17 6.21 -2.32 14.52
CA ILE A 17 7.64 -2.07 14.29
C ILE A 17 8.44 -2.32 15.57
N GLY A 18 7.98 -1.84 16.71
CA GLY A 18 8.62 -2.07 18.00
C GLY A 18 8.72 -3.56 18.35
N LEU A 19 7.64 -4.32 18.12
CA LEU A 19 7.63 -5.77 18.32
C LEU A 19 8.61 -6.47 17.37
N ALA A 20 8.61 -6.11 16.09
CA ALA A 20 9.52 -6.68 15.10
C ALA A 20 10.99 -6.40 15.44
N LEU A 21 11.33 -5.19 15.86
CA LEU A 21 12.68 -4.84 16.31
C LEU A 21 13.09 -5.61 17.56
N TYR A 22 12.17 -5.79 18.53
CA TYR A 22 12.42 -6.55 19.73
C TYR A 22 12.65 -8.03 19.44
N THR A 23 11.82 -8.66 18.60
CA THR A 23 12.02 -10.07 18.22
C THR A 23 13.35 -10.27 17.48
N LYS A 24 13.70 -9.38 16.57
CA LYS A 24 14.98 -9.44 15.84
C LYS A 24 16.19 -9.22 16.75
N TRP A 25 16.06 -8.38 17.76
CA TRP A 25 17.09 -8.21 18.79
C TRP A 25 17.32 -9.50 19.59
N GLN A 26 16.24 -10.17 20.03
CA GLN A 26 16.32 -11.46 20.70
C GLN A 26 16.93 -12.54 19.80
N ASP A 27 16.49 -12.60 18.54
CA ASP A 27 17.02 -13.55 17.55
C ASP A 27 18.53 -13.41 17.37
N ALA A 28 19.03 -12.16 17.29
CA ALA A 28 20.45 -11.88 17.14
C ALA A 28 21.27 -12.40 18.33
N LEU A 29 20.81 -12.18 19.56
CA LEU A 29 21.48 -12.68 20.78
C LEU A 29 21.49 -14.21 20.82
N VAL A 30 20.33 -14.85 20.58
CA VAL A 30 20.22 -16.31 20.56
C VAL A 30 21.07 -16.93 19.45
N ALA A 31 21.13 -16.30 18.28
CA ALA A 31 21.97 -16.76 17.18
C ALA A 31 23.46 -16.72 17.57
N GLN A 32 23.89 -15.64 18.22
CA GLN A 32 25.27 -15.51 18.70
C GLN A 32 25.60 -16.55 19.77
N GLU A 33 24.69 -16.80 20.73
CA GLU A 33 24.86 -17.86 21.73
C GLU A 33 25.06 -19.24 21.09
N ARG A 34 24.21 -19.58 20.12
CA ARG A 34 24.28 -20.86 19.39
C ARG A 34 25.59 -20.97 18.59
N GLN A 35 26.00 -19.91 17.91
CA GLN A 35 27.23 -19.89 17.15
C GLN A 35 28.44 -20.11 18.06
N SER A 36 28.53 -19.37 19.17
CA SER A 36 29.60 -19.52 20.16
C SER A 36 29.62 -20.92 20.79
N ALA A 37 28.44 -21.51 21.09
CA ALA A 37 28.34 -22.85 21.64
C ALA A 37 28.81 -23.94 20.66
N ASN A 38 28.48 -23.81 19.37
CA ASN A 38 28.93 -24.73 18.33
C ASN A 38 30.46 -24.67 18.15
N LEU A 39 31.02 -23.47 18.12
CA LEU A 39 32.48 -23.29 18.03
C LEU A 39 33.19 -23.80 19.26
N ALA A 40 32.66 -23.57 20.47
CA ALA A 40 33.19 -24.10 21.70
C ALA A 40 33.25 -25.65 21.68
N ARG A 41 32.24 -26.29 21.07
CA ARG A 41 32.22 -27.75 20.89
C ARG A 41 33.33 -28.23 19.95
N VAL A 42 33.47 -27.57 18.77
CA VAL A 42 34.50 -27.94 17.79
C VAL A 42 35.91 -27.81 18.39
N LEU A 43 36.18 -26.68 19.07
CA LEU A 43 37.47 -26.42 19.69
C LEU A 43 37.75 -27.31 20.90
N GLN A 44 36.73 -27.71 21.68
CA GLN A 44 36.82 -28.71 22.72
C GLN A 44 37.27 -30.07 22.14
N GLU A 45 36.62 -30.54 21.07
CA GLU A 45 36.99 -31.79 20.37
C GLU A 45 38.42 -31.74 19.82
N GLN A 46 38.81 -30.62 19.26
CA GLN A 46 40.19 -30.41 18.76
C GLN A 46 41.20 -30.44 19.90
N THR A 47 40.90 -29.79 21.02
CA THR A 47 41.74 -29.83 22.23
C THR A 47 41.91 -31.27 22.74
N LEU A 48 40.85 -32.07 22.76
CA LEU A 48 40.91 -33.49 23.11
C LEU A 48 41.79 -34.30 22.20
N ARG A 49 41.78 -34.06 20.86
CA ARG A 49 42.64 -34.74 19.89
C ARG A 49 44.12 -34.47 20.13
N VAL A 50 44.45 -33.37 20.75
CA VAL A 50 45.83 -33.05 21.13
C VAL A 50 46.21 -33.67 22.47
N LEU A 51 45.35 -33.54 23.48
CA LEU A 51 45.63 -34.01 24.85
C LEU A 51 45.65 -35.54 24.97
N ALA A 52 44.75 -36.24 24.28
CA ALA A 52 44.60 -37.70 24.43
C ALA A 52 45.86 -38.48 23.98
N PRO A 53 46.52 -38.22 22.84
CA PRO A 53 47.75 -38.89 22.47
C PRO A 53 48.89 -38.62 23.48
N ILE A 54 48.99 -37.38 24.00
CA ILE A 54 49.99 -37.02 24.99
C ILE A 54 49.78 -37.75 26.30
N ASP A 55 48.51 -37.81 26.75
CA ASP A 55 48.12 -38.59 27.94
C ASP A 55 48.53 -40.07 27.79
N GLN A 56 48.21 -40.69 26.64
CA GLN A 56 48.58 -42.06 26.33
C GLN A 56 50.11 -42.25 26.33
N ALA A 57 50.92 -41.29 25.78
CA ALA A 57 52.37 -41.36 25.82
C ALA A 57 52.89 -41.31 27.26
N THR A 58 52.30 -40.42 28.12
CA THR A 58 52.70 -40.36 29.54
C THR A 58 52.34 -41.66 30.30
N LEU A 59 51.23 -42.31 29.98
CA LEU A 59 50.84 -43.61 30.56
C LEU A 59 51.83 -44.70 30.14
N ARG A 60 52.13 -44.84 28.86
CA ARG A 60 53.10 -45.85 28.35
C ARG A 60 54.47 -45.65 28.94
N MET A 61 54.93 -44.42 29.05
CA MET A 61 56.21 -44.10 29.67
C MET A 61 56.21 -44.42 31.15
N ARG A 62 55.16 -44.08 31.90
CA ARG A 62 54.97 -44.48 33.30
C ARG A 62 55.11 -46.01 33.48
N ASP A 63 54.38 -46.76 32.61
CA ASP A 63 54.37 -48.24 32.71
C ASP A 63 55.75 -48.84 32.34
N ALA A 64 56.45 -48.28 31.34
CA ALA A 64 57.80 -48.72 30.98
C ALA A 64 58.81 -48.49 32.11
N VAL A 65 58.75 -47.35 32.80
CA VAL A 65 59.61 -47.04 33.93
C VAL A 65 59.29 -47.95 35.12
N ALA A 66 57.99 -48.12 35.45
CA ALA A 66 57.55 -48.93 36.55
C ALA A 66 57.94 -50.42 36.40
N ASN A 67 57.98 -50.92 35.16
CA ASN A 67 58.39 -52.29 34.85
C ASN A 67 59.91 -52.43 34.64
N GLY A 68 60.69 -51.37 34.77
CA GLY A 68 62.12 -51.38 34.56
C GLY A 68 62.56 -51.66 33.10
N SER A 69 61.68 -51.48 32.14
CA SER A 69 61.87 -51.80 30.72
C SER A 69 62.24 -50.58 29.84
N LEU A 70 62.26 -49.37 30.44
CA LEU A 70 62.53 -48.13 29.71
C LEU A 70 63.96 -48.09 29.16
N GLN A 71 64.07 -47.90 27.85
CA GLN A 71 65.34 -47.67 27.13
C GLN A 71 65.43 -46.18 26.71
N PRO A 72 66.65 -45.62 26.57
CA PRO A 72 66.85 -44.26 26.08
C PRO A 72 66.12 -43.98 24.75
N SER A 73 66.08 -44.93 23.86
CA SER A 73 65.33 -44.83 22.58
C SER A 73 63.83 -44.69 22.70
N ASP A 74 63.24 -45.16 23.86
CA ASP A 74 61.80 -45.12 24.08
C ASP A 74 61.31 -43.69 24.26
N PHE A 75 62.10 -42.75 24.78
CA PHE A 75 61.71 -41.36 24.89
C PHE A 75 61.37 -40.77 23.53
N THR A 76 62.26 -40.94 22.55
CA THR A 76 62.05 -40.44 21.19
C THR A 76 60.90 -41.19 20.49
N ARG A 77 60.85 -42.50 20.65
CA ARG A 77 59.79 -43.32 20.04
C ARG A 77 58.43 -42.96 20.59
N LEU A 78 58.23 -42.92 21.92
CA LEU A 78 56.95 -42.59 22.56
C LEU A 78 56.52 -41.15 22.25
N ALA A 79 57.45 -40.18 22.17
CA ALA A 79 57.12 -38.84 21.78
C ALA A 79 56.66 -38.78 20.30
N ASN A 80 57.34 -39.46 19.37
CA ASN A 80 57.01 -39.48 17.96
C ASN A 80 55.68 -40.24 17.69
N GLU A 81 55.36 -41.30 18.46
CA GLU A 81 54.09 -42.02 18.36
C GLU A 81 52.85 -41.17 18.64
N THR A 82 53.02 -40.01 19.31
CA THR A 82 51.91 -39.03 19.45
C THR A 82 51.50 -38.40 18.15
N GLY A 83 52.39 -38.34 17.14
CA GLY A 83 52.23 -37.58 15.92
C GLY A 83 52.24 -36.04 16.09
N LEU A 84 52.66 -35.57 17.28
CA LEU A 84 52.58 -34.14 17.68
C LEU A 84 53.95 -33.47 17.86
N VAL A 85 55.06 -34.20 17.66
CA VAL A 85 56.40 -33.68 17.74
C VAL A 85 56.86 -33.13 16.35
N PRO A 86 57.57 -32.01 16.29
CA PRO A 86 58.00 -31.11 17.41
C PRO A 86 57.03 -29.96 17.66
N ASP A 87 55.97 -29.83 16.88
CA ASP A 87 55.19 -28.58 16.81
C ASP A 87 54.30 -28.36 18.06
N ILE A 88 53.76 -29.47 18.59
CA ILE A 88 52.82 -29.42 19.71
C ILE A 88 53.49 -29.99 20.99
N LEU A 89 54.00 -31.18 20.93
CA LEU A 89 54.75 -31.81 22.03
C LEU A 89 56.22 -31.42 21.92
N THR A 90 56.60 -30.40 22.68
CA THR A 90 57.99 -29.90 22.70
C THR A 90 58.96 -30.90 23.31
N GLN A 91 58.54 -31.55 24.43
CA GLN A 91 59.40 -32.44 25.16
C GLN A 91 58.59 -33.45 25.95
N LEU A 92 59.05 -34.71 25.97
CA LEU A 92 58.59 -35.76 26.85
C LEU A 92 59.79 -36.19 27.73
N SER A 93 59.70 -36.00 29.03
CA SER A 93 60.81 -36.16 29.96
C SER A 93 60.47 -36.98 31.19
N LEU A 94 61.51 -37.54 31.83
CA LEU A 94 61.48 -38.21 33.10
C LEU A 94 62.19 -37.36 34.15
N VAL A 95 61.56 -37.21 35.32
CA VAL A 95 62.11 -36.56 36.51
C VAL A 95 62.19 -37.61 37.62
N GLY A 96 63.29 -37.68 38.31
CA GLY A 96 63.49 -38.64 39.39
C GLY A 96 62.62 -38.36 40.62
N ALA A 97 62.60 -39.29 41.59
CA ALA A 97 61.91 -39.13 42.84
C ALA A 97 62.48 -38.02 43.73
N ASP A 98 63.71 -37.59 43.45
CA ASP A 98 64.39 -36.43 44.05
C ASP A 98 64.04 -35.08 43.40
N GLY A 99 63.17 -35.09 42.40
CA GLY A 99 62.76 -33.89 41.66
C GLY A 99 63.75 -33.39 40.62
N ARG A 100 64.76 -34.17 40.28
CA ARG A 100 65.79 -33.81 39.29
C ARG A 100 65.52 -34.39 37.93
N PHE A 101 65.84 -33.66 36.87
CA PHE A 101 65.74 -34.14 35.50
C PHE A 101 66.66 -35.38 35.30
N VAL A 102 66.12 -36.38 34.62
CA VAL A 102 66.81 -37.64 34.32
C VAL A 102 67.11 -37.73 32.81
N ALA A 103 66.07 -37.70 31.97
CA ALA A 103 66.19 -37.87 30.52
C ALA A 103 64.97 -37.34 29.79
N SER A 104 65.06 -37.14 28.44
CA SER A 104 63.92 -36.76 27.59
C SER A 104 64.13 -37.24 26.16
N ASN A 105 63.09 -37.04 25.29
CA ASN A 105 63.19 -37.29 23.84
C ASN A 105 64.24 -36.40 23.15
N LEU A 106 64.59 -35.24 23.71
CA LEU A 106 65.65 -34.32 23.22
C LEU A 106 67.02 -34.62 23.79
N ASP A 107 67.11 -35.37 24.89
CA ASP A 107 68.27 -35.78 25.60
C ASP A 107 68.06 -37.14 26.31
N PRO A 108 68.07 -38.24 25.48
CA PRO A 108 67.64 -39.55 25.93
C PRO A 108 68.55 -40.19 27.03
N ASP A 109 69.81 -39.77 27.14
CA ASP A 109 70.73 -40.25 28.16
C ASP A 109 70.97 -39.23 29.30
N GLY A 110 70.33 -38.05 29.20
CA GLY A 110 70.39 -36.99 30.20
C GLY A 110 71.72 -36.28 30.33
N GLN A 111 72.72 -36.59 29.45
CA GLN A 111 74.10 -36.08 29.54
C GLN A 111 74.24 -34.64 29.11
N LYS A 112 73.38 -34.23 28.15
CA LYS A 112 73.44 -32.86 27.57
C LYS A 112 72.81 -31.83 28.53
N THR A 113 71.70 -32.14 29.18
CA THR A 113 70.98 -31.23 30.07
C THR A 113 71.54 -31.21 31.49
N GLY A 114 72.05 -32.37 31.97
CA GLY A 114 72.47 -32.56 33.33
C GLY A 114 71.30 -32.59 34.36
N PRO A 115 71.65 -32.70 35.66
CA PRO A 115 70.64 -32.89 36.73
C PRO A 115 70.00 -31.55 37.16
N VAL A 116 69.14 -30.96 36.32
CA VAL A 116 68.41 -29.73 36.64
C VAL A 116 67.34 -30.03 37.73
N ASP A 117 67.38 -29.26 38.82
CA ASP A 117 66.41 -29.36 39.91
C ASP A 117 65.08 -28.72 39.52
N LEU A 118 64.00 -29.53 39.53
CA LEU A 118 62.60 -29.20 39.20
C LEU A 118 61.66 -29.38 40.39
N SER A 119 62.18 -29.75 41.59
CA SER A 119 61.37 -30.09 42.77
C SER A 119 60.38 -29.02 43.21
N GLU A 120 60.73 -27.74 43.03
CA GLU A 120 59.85 -26.60 43.36
C GLU A 120 58.82 -26.24 42.26
N ARG A 121 58.85 -26.94 41.13
CA ARG A 121 57.85 -26.73 40.06
C ARG A 121 56.51 -27.36 40.42
N GLU A 122 55.39 -26.67 40.35
CA GLU A 122 54.05 -27.14 40.73
C GLU A 122 53.73 -28.49 40.13
N HIS A 123 54.05 -28.75 38.86
CA HIS A 123 53.80 -30.00 38.15
C HIS A 123 54.67 -31.17 38.62
N ILE A 124 55.74 -30.92 39.39
CA ILE A 124 56.54 -31.95 40.08
C ILE A 124 56.11 -32.05 41.54
N GLN A 125 56.04 -30.90 42.19
CA GLN A 125 55.68 -30.80 43.62
C GLN A 125 54.38 -31.51 43.99
N ILE A 126 53.33 -31.40 43.13
CA ILE A 126 52.06 -32.07 43.34
C ILE A 126 52.20 -33.60 43.52
N HIS A 127 53.23 -34.19 42.89
CA HIS A 127 53.52 -35.63 42.95
C HIS A 127 54.52 -36.00 44.03
N LEU A 128 55.51 -35.13 44.30
CA LEU A 128 56.47 -35.35 45.38
C LEU A 128 55.84 -35.15 46.77
N GLU A 129 55.09 -34.04 46.92
CA GLU A 129 54.51 -33.59 48.18
C GLU A 129 53.02 -33.26 48.02
N PRO A 130 52.11 -34.26 47.81
CA PRO A 130 50.71 -33.99 47.45
C PRO A 130 49.93 -33.18 48.50
N GLY A 131 50.46 -33.06 49.73
CA GLY A 131 49.81 -32.32 50.83
C GLY A 131 50.24 -30.84 50.91
N ARG A 132 51.33 -30.44 50.26
CA ARG A 132 51.89 -29.08 50.37
C ARG A 132 51.00 -27.98 49.81
N ASN A 133 50.33 -28.25 48.71
CA ASN A 133 49.39 -27.31 48.11
C ASN A 133 48.08 -28.00 47.65
N PRO A 134 47.06 -28.04 48.51
CA PRO A 134 45.82 -28.74 48.23
C PRO A 134 45.05 -28.22 46.99
N ASP A 135 45.21 -26.94 46.63
CA ASP A 135 44.51 -26.36 45.50
C ASP A 135 45.01 -26.90 44.14
N LEU A 136 46.24 -27.39 44.07
CA LEU A 136 46.78 -28.03 42.87
C LEU A 136 46.02 -29.33 42.53
N ARG A 137 45.36 -29.96 43.49
CA ARG A 137 44.53 -31.18 43.26
C ARG A 137 43.39 -30.96 42.28
N LYS A 138 42.89 -29.73 42.17
CA LYS A 138 41.85 -29.37 41.20
C LYS A 138 42.32 -29.54 39.75
N GLN A 139 43.63 -29.59 39.54
CA GLN A 139 44.26 -29.74 38.24
C GLN A 139 44.64 -31.20 37.90
N LEU A 140 44.23 -32.14 38.72
CA LEU A 140 44.44 -33.58 38.49
C LEU A 140 43.24 -34.21 37.77
N THR A 141 43.51 -34.93 36.69
CA THR A 141 42.53 -35.83 36.07
C THR A 141 42.25 -37.02 37.01
N ARG A 142 41.13 -37.73 36.75
CA ARG A 142 40.80 -38.97 37.48
C ARG A 142 41.91 -40.03 37.40
N ASN A 143 42.71 -40.04 36.33
CA ASN A 143 43.79 -40.98 36.09
C ASN A 143 45.15 -40.42 36.60
N GLY A 144 45.15 -39.36 37.38
CA GLY A 144 46.36 -38.82 38.03
C GLY A 144 47.25 -37.99 37.12
N LEU A 145 46.83 -37.58 35.92
CA LEU A 145 47.54 -36.58 35.12
C LEU A 145 47.27 -35.19 35.69
N PHE A 146 48.31 -34.47 35.99
CA PHE A 146 48.24 -33.06 36.37
C PHE A 146 48.35 -32.17 35.12
N VAL A 147 47.48 -31.17 34.98
CA VAL A 147 47.48 -30.19 33.89
C VAL A 147 47.90 -28.82 34.45
N GLY A 148 49.18 -28.51 34.35
CA GLY A 148 49.77 -27.32 34.93
C GLY A 148 49.38 -26.03 34.19
N LYS A 149 49.81 -24.89 34.73
CA LYS A 149 49.74 -23.58 34.06
C LYS A 149 50.94 -23.38 33.13
N PRO A 150 50.82 -22.44 32.17
CA PRO A 150 52.00 -22.10 31.33
C PRO A 150 53.16 -21.64 32.20
N VAL A 151 54.32 -22.20 31.93
CA VAL A 151 55.57 -21.84 32.62
C VAL A 151 56.72 -21.79 31.65
N LEU A 152 57.71 -20.97 31.96
CA LEU A 152 58.99 -21.00 31.21
C LEU A 152 59.79 -22.24 31.62
N GLY A 153 59.98 -23.15 30.65
CA GLY A 153 60.68 -24.41 30.88
C GLY A 153 62.15 -24.18 31.25
N LYS A 154 62.62 -24.71 32.38
CA LYS A 154 64.04 -24.65 32.82
C LYS A 154 64.92 -25.47 31.88
N VAL A 155 64.39 -26.50 31.24
CA VAL A 155 65.12 -27.40 30.33
C VAL A 155 64.98 -26.94 28.88
N SER A 156 63.76 -26.64 28.45
CA SER A 156 63.47 -26.25 27.06
C SER A 156 63.75 -24.81 26.73
N GLY A 157 63.78 -23.90 27.73
CA GLY A 157 63.87 -22.45 27.55
C GLY A 157 62.66 -21.80 26.89
N LYS A 158 61.61 -22.54 26.65
CA LYS A 158 60.36 -22.08 25.98
C LYS A 158 59.19 -22.05 26.95
N TRP A 159 58.22 -21.19 26.68
CA TRP A 159 56.93 -21.28 27.37
C TRP A 159 56.24 -22.59 27.01
N THR A 160 55.80 -23.33 28.01
CA THR A 160 55.16 -24.63 27.83
C THR A 160 54.07 -24.85 28.86
N LEU A 161 53.05 -25.55 28.46
CA LEU A 161 52.01 -26.13 29.33
C LEU A 161 52.53 -27.50 29.80
N GLN A 162 52.67 -27.72 31.13
CA GLN A 162 53.18 -28.95 31.67
C GLN A 162 52.06 -29.92 32.02
N LEU A 163 52.14 -31.11 31.42
CA LEU A 163 51.30 -32.26 31.83
C LEU A 163 52.21 -33.26 32.55
N SER A 164 51.89 -33.63 33.78
CA SER A 164 52.74 -34.51 34.52
C SER A 164 51.98 -35.64 35.19
N ARG A 165 52.67 -36.79 35.37
CA ARG A 165 52.10 -37.99 35.95
C ARG A 165 53.08 -38.67 36.87
N PRO A 166 52.67 -39.12 38.10
CA PRO A 166 53.57 -39.85 38.99
C PRO A 166 53.77 -41.29 38.49
N ILE A 167 54.99 -41.80 38.70
CA ILE A 167 55.34 -43.19 38.50
C ILE A 167 55.39 -43.83 39.87
N VAL A 168 54.37 -44.62 40.18
CA VAL A 168 54.27 -45.23 41.53
C VAL A 168 54.30 -46.73 41.39
N SER A 169 55.10 -47.37 42.26
CA SER A 169 55.12 -48.85 42.37
C SER A 169 53.76 -49.40 42.88
N PRO A 170 53.51 -50.69 42.72
CA PRO A 170 52.34 -51.35 43.36
C PRO A 170 52.31 -51.22 44.91
N THR A 171 53.48 -50.97 45.50
CA THR A 171 53.61 -50.74 46.96
C THR A 171 53.43 -49.27 47.36
N GLY A 172 53.15 -48.34 46.42
CA GLY A 172 52.93 -46.96 46.74
C GLY A 172 54.19 -46.08 46.72
N HIS A 173 55.39 -46.66 46.41
CA HIS A 173 56.62 -45.89 46.38
C HIS A 173 56.75 -45.10 45.08
N LEU A 174 57.08 -43.79 45.16
CA LEU A 174 57.28 -42.90 43.99
C LEU A 174 58.64 -43.17 43.37
N HIS A 175 58.69 -43.55 42.09
CA HIS A 175 59.91 -43.75 41.32
C HIS A 175 60.32 -42.51 40.52
N GLY A 176 59.40 -41.60 40.27
CA GLY A 176 59.64 -40.39 39.51
C GLY A 176 58.35 -39.78 38.92
N VAL A 177 58.52 -38.87 38.03
CA VAL A 177 57.42 -38.14 37.39
C VAL A 177 57.69 -38.06 35.87
N VAL A 178 56.73 -38.50 35.07
CA VAL A 178 56.70 -38.24 33.62
C VAL A 178 56.17 -36.85 33.39
N VAL A 179 56.84 -36.09 32.53
CA VAL A 179 56.41 -34.73 32.15
C VAL A 179 56.35 -34.60 30.66
N ALA A 180 55.20 -34.16 30.14
CA ALA A 180 55.04 -33.74 28.75
C ALA A 180 54.90 -32.20 28.70
N SER A 181 55.80 -31.59 27.98
CA SER A 181 55.80 -30.14 27.77
C SER A 181 55.12 -29.83 26.43
N VAL A 182 53.99 -29.19 26.51
CA VAL A 182 53.15 -28.83 25.34
C VAL A 182 53.33 -27.37 24.98
N ASN A 183 53.53 -27.09 23.72
CA ASN A 183 53.63 -25.71 23.20
C ASN A 183 52.26 -25.00 23.25
N PRO A 184 52.08 -23.95 24.07
CA PRO A 184 50.81 -23.20 24.08
C PRO A 184 50.55 -22.42 22.79
N ASP A 185 51.58 -22.05 22.00
CA ASP A 185 51.46 -21.32 20.74
C ASP A 185 50.61 -22.10 19.72
N TYR A 186 50.61 -23.43 19.82
CA TYR A 186 49.71 -24.25 19.00
C TYR A 186 48.26 -23.90 19.21
N PHE A 187 47.80 -23.81 20.46
CA PHE A 187 46.41 -23.43 20.76
C PHE A 187 46.14 -22.00 20.31
N GLU A 188 47.10 -21.10 20.49
CA GLU A 188 46.94 -19.72 20.04
C GLU A 188 46.83 -19.61 18.52
N THR A 189 47.63 -20.39 17.77
CA THR A 189 47.51 -20.48 16.30
C THR A 189 46.13 -21.00 15.87
N VAL A 190 45.71 -22.14 16.44
CA VAL A 190 44.38 -22.72 16.15
C VAL A 190 43.24 -21.76 16.49
N PHE A 191 43.38 -21.01 17.58
CA PHE A 191 42.38 -20.04 18.01
C PHE A 191 42.38 -18.79 17.13
N SER A 192 43.51 -18.40 16.58
CA SER A 192 43.65 -17.28 15.64
C SER A 192 42.99 -17.56 14.31
N ASP A 193 42.92 -18.84 13.88
CA ASP A 193 42.30 -19.26 12.62
C ASP A 193 40.76 -19.22 12.70
N VAL A 194 40.20 -19.03 13.91
CA VAL A 194 38.76 -18.93 14.11
C VAL A 194 38.30 -17.50 13.94
N ASP A 195 37.59 -17.23 12.86
CA ASP A 195 36.97 -15.92 12.63
C ASP A 195 35.73 -15.74 13.53
N LEU A 196 35.90 -14.95 14.57
CA LEU A 196 34.84 -14.53 15.50
C LEU A 196 34.36 -13.09 15.26
N GLY A 197 34.92 -12.42 14.24
CA GLY A 197 34.68 -11.01 14.02
C GLY A 197 35.38 -10.08 15.04
N PRO A 198 35.12 -8.77 14.95
CA PRO A 198 35.73 -7.78 15.84
C PRO A 198 35.41 -8.06 17.31
N GLY A 199 36.43 -8.16 18.12
CA GLY A 199 36.29 -8.35 19.58
C GLY A 199 35.95 -9.77 20.01
N GLY A 200 35.88 -10.77 19.09
CA GLY A 200 35.75 -12.17 19.46
C GLY A 200 36.95 -12.70 20.24
N ALA A 201 36.74 -13.69 21.12
CA ALA A 201 37.81 -14.33 21.87
C ALA A 201 37.59 -15.82 22.07
N VAL A 202 38.64 -16.60 21.92
CA VAL A 202 38.72 -18.02 22.31
C VAL A 202 39.65 -18.14 23.50
N THR A 203 39.29 -18.94 24.49
CA THR A 203 40.04 -19.10 25.72
C THR A 203 40.02 -20.56 26.16
N LEU A 204 41.20 -21.10 26.46
CA LEU A 204 41.38 -22.34 27.20
C LEU A 204 41.72 -22.00 28.65
N LEU A 205 40.79 -22.30 29.58
CA LEU A 205 40.84 -21.95 30.99
C LEU A 205 40.97 -23.20 31.85
N GLY A 206 41.89 -23.19 32.80
CA GLY A 206 41.95 -24.27 33.81
C GLY A 206 40.86 -24.16 34.88
N ASP A 207 40.56 -25.28 35.60
CA ASP A 207 39.67 -25.28 36.75
C ASP A 207 40.22 -24.45 37.93
N ASP A 208 41.51 -24.06 37.90
CA ASP A 208 42.14 -23.07 38.76
C ASP A 208 41.92 -21.63 38.33
N ASN A 209 41.10 -21.39 37.34
CA ASN A 209 40.83 -20.09 36.70
C ASN A 209 42.05 -19.43 36.06
N THR A 210 43.13 -20.20 35.78
CA THR A 210 44.30 -19.68 35.07
C THR A 210 44.13 -19.88 33.57
N LEU A 211 44.42 -18.84 32.80
CA LEU A 211 44.46 -18.88 31.33
C LEU A 211 45.59 -19.76 30.81
N ARG A 212 45.24 -20.81 30.07
CA ARG A 212 46.21 -21.69 29.39
C ARG A 212 46.60 -21.16 28.03
N ALA A 213 45.63 -20.70 27.28
CA ALA A 213 45.81 -20.01 26.02
C ALA A 213 44.61 -19.06 25.81
N ARG A 214 44.81 -17.92 25.20
CA ARG A 214 43.74 -17.00 24.82
C ARG A 214 44.13 -16.19 23.59
N VAL A 215 43.22 -16.11 22.63
CA VAL A 215 43.28 -15.22 21.49
C VAL A 215 42.07 -14.30 21.53
N SER A 216 42.26 -13.01 21.36
CA SER A 216 41.22 -12.01 21.28
C SER A 216 41.54 -11.02 20.17
N GLY A 217 40.62 -10.82 19.21
CA GLY A 217 40.85 -9.96 18.04
C GLY A 217 42.07 -10.41 17.21
N GLY A 218 42.32 -11.72 17.10
CA GLY A 218 43.44 -12.30 16.37
C GLY A 218 44.81 -12.20 17.07
N GLN A 219 44.87 -11.73 18.32
CA GLN A 219 46.12 -11.61 19.08
C GLN A 219 46.10 -12.46 20.35
N ALA A 220 47.21 -13.14 20.61
CA ALA A 220 47.44 -13.88 21.84
C ALA A 220 47.51 -12.92 23.04
N THR A 221 46.74 -13.17 24.10
CA THR A 221 46.67 -12.28 25.27
C THR A 221 46.46 -13.03 26.57
N GLY A 222 47.04 -12.53 27.64
CA GLY A 222 46.72 -12.94 29.02
C GLY A 222 47.15 -14.33 29.44
N MET A 223 48.03 -15.02 28.72
CA MET A 223 48.52 -16.36 29.08
C MET A 223 49.10 -16.35 30.49
N GLY A 224 48.70 -17.34 31.32
CA GLY A 224 49.13 -17.47 32.74
C GLY A 224 48.38 -16.54 33.71
N GLN A 225 47.53 -15.63 33.24
CA GLN A 225 46.72 -14.78 34.12
C GLN A 225 45.66 -15.59 34.87
N VAL A 226 45.49 -15.31 36.16
CA VAL A 226 44.43 -15.89 37.00
C VAL A 226 43.21 -14.98 36.95
N LEU A 227 42.07 -15.54 36.54
CA LEU A 227 40.80 -14.80 36.49
C LEU A 227 40.15 -14.78 37.88
N LYS A 228 39.71 -13.62 38.33
CA LYS A 228 38.88 -13.48 39.53
C LYS A 228 37.43 -13.58 39.10
N LEU A 229 36.83 -14.77 39.28
CA LEU A 229 35.45 -15.01 38.98
C LEU A 229 34.57 -14.63 40.18
N ALA A 230 33.41 -14.02 39.90
CA ALA A 230 32.42 -13.76 40.94
C ALA A 230 31.84 -15.08 41.46
N SER A 231 31.38 -15.11 42.72
CA SER A 231 30.90 -16.34 43.38
C SER A 231 29.69 -17.01 42.70
N ASP A 232 28.93 -16.25 41.93
CA ASP A 232 27.77 -16.70 41.15
C ASP A 232 28.11 -17.03 39.70
N HIS A 233 29.42 -17.11 39.36
CA HIS A 233 29.85 -17.32 38.00
C HIS A 233 29.50 -18.75 37.51
N PRO A 234 28.83 -18.92 36.33
CA PRO A 234 28.39 -20.22 35.82
C PRO A 234 29.50 -21.28 35.69
N LEU A 235 30.73 -20.88 35.45
CA LEU A 235 31.91 -21.77 35.40
C LEU A 235 32.23 -22.43 36.75
N LEU A 236 31.77 -21.87 37.87
CA LEU A 236 31.98 -22.45 39.21
C LEU A 236 31.03 -23.60 39.54
N ASP A 237 29.94 -23.72 38.76
CA ASP A 237 29.00 -24.84 38.90
C ASP A 237 29.57 -26.09 38.21
N VAL A 238 30.17 -26.95 39.01
CA VAL A 238 30.86 -28.18 38.56
C VAL A 238 29.89 -29.15 37.84
N ASN A 239 28.60 -29.07 38.11
CA ASN A 239 27.60 -29.95 37.50
C ASN A 239 27.19 -29.55 36.09
N LYS A 240 27.58 -28.34 35.63
CA LYS A 240 27.29 -27.87 34.28
C LYS A 240 28.47 -28.19 33.35
N PRO A 241 28.31 -29.16 32.43
CA PRO A 241 29.34 -29.50 31.45
C PRO A 241 29.47 -28.42 30.35
N GLU A 242 28.43 -27.65 30.10
CA GLU A 242 28.35 -26.59 29.07
C GLU A 242 27.31 -25.55 29.47
N GLY A 243 27.39 -24.38 28.84
CA GLY A 243 26.42 -23.30 29.03
C GLY A 243 26.82 -22.03 28.33
N THR A 244 25.89 -21.06 28.38
CA THR A 244 26.11 -19.68 27.87
C THR A 244 25.84 -18.70 29.00
N TYR A 245 26.52 -17.56 28.95
CA TYR A 245 26.30 -16.44 29.86
C TYR A 245 26.73 -15.13 29.21
N THR A 246 26.11 -14.03 29.64
CA THR A 246 26.51 -12.66 29.23
C THR A 246 27.03 -11.93 30.46
N ARG A 247 28.31 -11.53 30.43
CA ARG A 247 28.97 -10.80 31.53
C ARG A 247 30.11 -9.94 30.99
N VAL A 248 30.51 -8.98 31.83
CA VAL A 248 31.71 -8.21 31.59
C VAL A 248 32.93 -9.11 31.82
N SER A 249 33.81 -9.16 30.84
CA SER A 249 35.02 -9.99 30.87
C SER A 249 36.05 -9.42 31.86
N ALA A 250 36.59 -10.28 32.74
CA ALA A 250 37.63 -9.91 33.69
C ALA A 250 39.00 -9.63 33.03
N VAL A 251 39.18 -9.92 31.74
CA VAL A 251 40.44 -9.72 31.00
C VAL A 251 40.52 -8.35 30.33
N ASP A 252 39.42 -7.97 29.63
CA ASP A 252 39.41 -6.80 28.75
C ASP A 252 38.29 -5.80 29.05
N ASN A 253 37.52 -6.06 30.12
CA ASN A 253 36.41 -5.22 30.60
C ASN A 253 35.30 -4.96 29.56
N MET A 254 35.13 -5.84 28.55
CA MET A 254 34.08 -5.78 27.57
C MET A 254 32.91 -6.70 27.97
N GLU A 255 31.69 -6.27 27.72
CA GLU A 255 30.52 -7.15 27.87
C GLU A 255 30.51 -8.18 26.76
N ARG A 256 30.47 -9.46 27.14
CA ARG A 256 30.60 -10.60 26.22
C ARG A 256 29.50 -11.63 26.43
N ILE A 257 29.00 -12.14 25.32
CA ILE A 257 28.22 -13.36 25.25
C ILE A 257 29.22 -14.50 25.14
N THR A 258 29.30 -15.35 26.15
CA THR A 258 30.28 -16.42 26.25
C THR A 258 29.58 -17.77 26.32
N ALA A 259 29.98 -18.68 25.44
CA ALA A 259 29.67 -20.11 25.56
C ALA A 259 30.88 -20.83 26.16
N PHE A 260 30.65 -21.72 27.08
CA PHE A 260 31.70 -22.56 27.66
C PHE A 260 31.36 -24.05 27.57
N ARG A 261 32.42 -24.87 27.45
CA ARG A 261 32.36 -26.32 27.49
C ARG A 261 33.53 -26.87 28.29
N ARG A 262 33.23 -27.80 29.21
CA ARG A 262 34.30 -28.52 29.93
C ARG A 262 34.95 -29.55 29.03
N VAL A 263 36.29 -29.64 29.06
CA VAL A 263 37.03 -30.65 28.31
C VAL A 263 36.88 -31.99 29.02
N PRO A 264 36.21 -33.02 28.46
CA PRO A 264 35.95 -34.26 29.14
C PRO A 264 37.25 -34.96 29.60
N GLY A 265 37.29 -35.32 30.88
CA GLY A 265 38.44 -36.01 31.46
C GLY A 265 39.63 -35.10 31.85
N TYR A 266 39.62 -33.82 31.53
CA TYR A 266 40.67 -32.87 31.84
C TYR A 266 40.14 -31.68 32.64
N PRO A 267 40.92 -31.09 33.56
CA PRO A 267 40.52 -29.89 34.33
C PRO A 267 40.64 -28.62 33.51
N LEU A 268 39.98 -28.57 32.36
CA LEU A 268 40.04 -27.50 31.38
C LEU A 268 38.64 -27.14 30.88
N ASN A 269 38.47 -25.85 30.55
CA ASN A 269 37.27 -25.29 30.02
C ASN A 269 37.59 -24.57 28.71
N MET A 270 36.88 -24.88 27.64
CA MET A 270 36.89 -24.15 26.38
C MET A 270 35.85 -23.06 26.44
N LEU A 271 36.24 -21.82 26.22
CA LEU A 271 35.32 -20.67 26.18
C LEU A 271 35.46 -19.99 24.82
N VAL A 272 34.31 -19.72 24.21
CA VAL A 272 34.20 -18.90 22.99
C VAL A 272 33.27 -17.75 23.31
N SER A 273 33.75 -16.55 23.08
CA SER A 273 33.01 -15.33 23.41
C SER A 273 33.04 -14.31 22.29
N ASN A 274 31.95 -13.56 22.17
CA ASN A 274 31.90 -12.37 21.31
C ASN A 274 31.37 -11.19 22.12
N THR A 275 31.70 -9.96 21.72
CA THR A 275 31.14 -8.79 22.38
C THR A 275 29.67 -8.63 22.04
N THR A 276 28.87 -8.18 23.01
CA THR A 276 27.44 -7.86 22.80
C THR A 276 27.30 -6.80 21.68
N GLU A 277 28.30 -5.94 21.57
CA GLU A 277 28.32 -4.89 20.54
C GLU A 277 28.43 -5.47 19.12
N ALA A 278 29.36 -6.40 18.91
CA ALA A 278 29.54 -7.09 17.62
C ALA A 278 28.35 -7.98 17.29
N ALA A 279 27.81 -8.70 18.26
CA ALA A 279 26.61 -9.53 18.10
C ALA A 279 25.38 -8.73 17.62
N LEU A 280 25.31 -7.45 17.97
CA LEU A 280 24.18 -6.57 17.63
C LEU A 280 24.47 -5.62 16.46
N GLU A 281 25.61 -5.71 15.81
CA GLU A 281 26.02 -4.78 14.73
C GLU A 281 25.05 -4.83 13.53
N GLU A 282 24.75 -6.02 13.04
CA GLU A 282 23.78 -6.21 11.96
C GLU A 282 22.37 -5.73 12.36
N TRP A 283 21.96 -6.04 13.59
CA TRP A 283 20.69 -5.57 14.11
C TRP A 283 20.62 -4.05 14.20
N ARG A 284 21.71 -3.37 14.62
CA ARG A 284 21.79 -1.89 14.67
C ARG A 284 21.64 -1.28 13.27
N GLY A 285 22.26 -1.88 12.27
CA GLY A 285 22.11 -1.47 10.87
C GLY A 285 20.66 -1.57 10.43
N MET A 286 20.06 -2.75 10.62
CA MET A 286 18.65 -3.00 10.29
C MET A 286 17.70 -2.08 11.08
N ARG A 287 17.93 -1.90 12.38
CA ARG A 287 17.14 -0.99 13.23
C ARG A 287 17.13 0.43 12.66
N ASN A 288 18.29 0.98 12.28
CA ASN A 288 18.39 2.34 11.78
C ASN A 288 17.61 2.51 10.46
N VAL A 289 17.73 1.58 9.54
CA VAL A 289 16.94 1.55 8.28
C VAL A 289 15.44 1.46 8.59
N THR A 290 15.05 0.55 9.48
CA THR A 290 13.65 0.37 9.87
C THR A 290 13.06 1.63 10.49
N LEU A 291 13.81 2.35 11.34
CA LEU A 291 13.37 3.60 11.95
C LEU A 291 13.21 4.72 10.93
N VAL A 292 14.09 4.81 9.92
CA VAL A 292 13.94 5.77 8.82
C VAL A 292 12.69 5.48 8.00
N VAL A 293 12.46 4.21 7.64
CA VAL A 293 11.25 3.79 6.92
C VAL A 293 9.99 4.06 7.74
N ALA A 294 10.03 3.78 9.05
CA ALA A 294 8.93 4.07 9.97
C ALA A 294 8.60 5.57 10.02
N LEU A 295 9.62 6.42 10.07
CA LEU A 295 9.44 7.88 10.04
C LEU A 295 8.79 8.34 8.73
N LEU A 296 9.29 7.86 7.58
CA LEU A 296 8.73 8.20 6.27
C LEU A 296 7.28 7.74 6.14
N LEU A 297 6.98 6.52 6.61
CA LEU A 297 5.61 5.99 6.63
C LEU A 297 4.70 6.84 7.55
N GLY A 298 5.18 7.22 8.72
CA GLY A 298 4.45 8.10 9.63
C GLY A 298 4.13 9.46 9.00
N VAL A 299 5.10 10.08 8.35
CA VAL A 299 4.91 11.33 7.59
C VAL A 299 3.88 11.14 6.47
N ALA A 300 3.95 10.04 5.72
CA ALA A 300 2.99 9.73 4.65
C ALA A 300 1.55 9.56 5.18
N ILE A 301 1.38 8.86 6.32
CA ILE A 301 0.06 8.69 6.98
C ILE A 301 -0.51 10.06 7.38
N VAL A 302 0.30 10.91 8.01
CA VAL A 302 -0.14 12.25 8.42
C VAL A 302 -0.46 13.12 7.21
N ALA A 303 0.40 13.14 6.19
CA ALA A 303 0.20 13.92 4.97
C ALA A 303 -1.08 13.51 4.23
N SER A 304 -1.32 12.18 4.09
CA SER A 304 -2.55 11.65 3.51
C SER A 304 -3.79 12.05 4.30
N GLY A 305 -3.72 11.98 5.64
CA GLY A 305 -4.81 12.39 6.51
C GLY A 305 -5.13 13.90 6.40
N VAL A 306 -4.11 14.74 6.36
CA VAL A 306 -4.27 16.19 6.14
C VAL A 306 -4.83 16.48 4.74
N GLY A 307 -4.34 15.78 3.72
CA GLY A 307 -4.86 15.88 2.35
C GLY A 307 -6.34 15.50 2.27
N PHE A 308 -6.73 14.40 2.91
CA PHE A 308 -8.11 13.96 2.98
C PHE A 308 -9.02 14.97 3.67
N LEU A 309 -8.59 15.51 4.84
CA LEU A 309 -9.36 16.53 5.55
C LEU A 309 -9.57 17.82 4.74
N ARG A 310 -8.52 18.24 4.00
CA ARG A 310 -8.62 19.38 3.08
C ARG A 310 -9.57 19.10 1.92
N GLY A 311 -9.53 17.87 1.38
CA GLY A 311 -10.45 17.44 0.32
C GLY A 311 -11.91 17.47 0.75
N VAL A 312 -12.21 16.92 1.93
CA VAL A 312 -13.58 16.94 2.50
C VAL A 312 -14.09 18.38 2.69
N ARG A 313 -13.29 19.26 3.29
CA ARG A 313 -13.67 20.67 3.46
C ARG A 313 -13.96 21.37 2.15
N ARG A 314 -13.12 21.18 1.12
CA ARG A 314 -13.34 21.76 -0.20
C ARG A 314 -14.63 21.25 -0.85
N LEU A 315 -14.93 19.98 -0.64
CA LEU A 315 -16.15 19.37 -1.17
C LEU A 315 -17.39 19.98 -0.48
N GLU A 316 -17.37 20.14 0.85
CA GLU A 316 -18.45 20.78 1.60
C GLU A 316 -18.68 22.24 1.17
N GLU A 317 -17.60 23.03 1.01
CA GLU A 317 -17.67 24.41 0.52
C GLU A 317 -18.24 24.49 -0.91
N SER A 318 -17.83 23.56 -1.79
CA SER A 318 -18.33 23.50 -3.17
C SER A 318 -19.82 23.15 -3.22
N HIS A 319 -20.27 22.18 -2.41
CA HIS A 319 -21.69 21.81 -2.31
C HIS A 319 -22.53 22.98 -1.77
N ALA A 320 -22.05 23.69 -0.76
CA ALA A 320 -22.76 24.85 -0.23
C ALA A 320 -22.89 25.99 -1.26
N ALA A 321 -21.81 26.26 -2.01
CA ALA A 321 -21.84 27.27 -3.09
C ALA A 321 -22.80 26.89 -4.23
N LEU A 322 -22.83 25.60 -4.61
CA LEU A 322 -23.73 25.10 -5.64
C LEU A 322 -25.20 25.25 -5.24
N ALA A 323 -25.52 24.87 -4.00
CA ALA A 323 -26.89 24.98 -3.48
C ALA A 323 -27.40 26.43 -3.46
N VAL A 324 -26.53 27.40 -3.12
CA VAL A 324 -26.88 28.83 -3.19
C VAL A 324 -27.12 29.28 -4.62
N SER A 325 -26.26 28.86 -5.57
CA SER A 325 -26.41 29.21 -6.98
C SER A 325 -27.69 28.65 -7.60
N GLU A 326 -28.04 27.39 -7.29
CA GLU A 326 -29.29 26.76 -7.74
C GLU A 326 -30.52 27.49 -7.20
N ALA A 327 -30.52 27.84 -5.91
CA ALA A 327 -31.63 28.57 -5.30
C ALA A 327 -31.82 29.96 -5.94
N GLN A 328 -30.72 30.67 -6.27
CA GLN A 328 -30.79 31.95 -6.96
C GLN A 328 -31.34 31.81 -8.39
N ALA A 329 -30.87 30.81 -9.15
CA ALA A 329 -31.35 30.57 -10.50
C ALA A 329 -32.85 30.23 -10.52
N GLN A 330 -33.32 29.40 -9.58
CA GLN A 330 -34.71 29.03 -9.47
C GLN A 330 -35.60 30.21 -9.10
N SER A 331 -35.16 31.05 -8.15
CA SER A 331 -35.89 32.26 -7.77
C SER A 331 -35.99 33.27 -8.94
N ALA A 332 -34.90 33.45 -9.70
CA ALA A 332 -34.94 34.32 -10.88
C ALA A 332 -35.89 33.81 -11.97
N SER A 333 -35.91 32.49 -12.22
CA SER A 333 -36.84 31.86 -13.19
C SER A 333 -38.31 32.04 -12.77
N GLN A 334 -38.58 31.85 -11.48
CA GLN A 334 -39.94 32.01 -10.97
C GLN A 334 -40.42 33.47 -11.06
N ALA A 335 -39.58 34.44 -10.65
CA ALA A 335 -39.88 35.86 -10.76
C ALA A 335 -40.16 36.30 -12.23
N LYS A 336 -39.39 35.72 -13.18
CA LYS A 336 -39.61 35.96 -14.62
C LYS A 336 -40.98 35.46 -15.07
N SER A 337 -41.41 34.30 -14.60
CA SER A 337 -42.72 33.71 -14.97
C SER A 337 -43.87 34.48 -14.39
N GLU A 338 -43.78 34.90 -13.11
CA GLU A 338 -44.80 35.70 -12.42
C GLU A 338 -44.95 37.09 -13.08
N PHE A 339 -43.85 37.74 -13.43
CA PHE A 339 -43.85 39.01 -14.13
C PHE A 339 -44.57 38.89 -15.48
N MET A 340 -44.26 37.85 -16.28
CA MET A 340 -44.87 37.65 -17.58
C MET A 340 -46.40 37.40 -17.47
N ALA A 341 -46.81 36.63 -16.45
CA ALA A 341 -48.24 36.39 -16.20
C ALA A 341 -49.00 37.67 -15.82
N ALA A 342 -48.38 38.52 -14.96
CA ALA A 342 -48.98 39.80 -14.57
C ALA A 342 -49.10 40.77 -15.72
N VAL A 343 -48.01 40.94 -16.51
CA VAL A 343 -48.00 41.80 -17.71
C VAL A 343 -49.10 41.42 -18.72
N SER A 344 -49.31 40.09 -18.91
CA SER A 344 -50.37 39.63 -19.81
C SER A 344 -51.76 40.02 -19.34
N HIS A 345 -52.03 39.80 -18.06
CA HIS A 345 -53.36 40.16 -17.53
C HIS A 345 -53.63 41.66 -17.70
N GLU A 346 -52.63 42.51 -17.38
CA GLU A 346 -52.74 43.96 -17.50
C GLU A 346 -52.87 44.46 -18.93
N LEU A 347 -52.29 43.73 -19.92
CA LEU A 347 -52.44 44.07 -21.34
C LEU A 347 -53.73 43.53 -21.99
N ARG A 348 -54.22 42.35 -21.55
CA ARG A 348 -55.44 41.72 -22.11
C ARG A 348 -56.68 42.58 -21.88
N THR A 349 -56.80 43.18 -20.71
CA THR A 349 -57.95 43.96 -20.30
C THR A 349 -58.19 45.18 -21.22
N PRO A 350 -57.22 46.09 -21.46
CA PRO A 350 -57.40 47.21 -22.40
C PRO A 350 -57.66 46.74 -23.84
N LEU A 351 -56.95 45.68 -24.30
CA LEU A 351 -57.14 45.14 -25.64
C LEU A 351 -58.58 44.62 -25.86
N THR A 352 -59.14 43.93 -24.85
CA THR A 352 -60.54 43.46 -24.89
C THR A 352 -61.51 44.62 -24.97
N SER A 353 -61.23 45.72 -24.27
CA SER A 353 -62.05 46.95 -24.35
C SER A 353 -61.94 47.61 -25.73
N ILE A 354 -60.73 47.75 -26.28
CA ILE A 354 -60.48 48.33 -27.61
C ILE A 354 -61.23 47.50 -28.68
N ARG A 355 -61.12 46.17 -28.61
CA ARG A 355 -61.85 45.25 -29.49
C ARG A 355 -63.36 45.45 -29.40
N GLY A 356 -63.92 45.45 -28.15
CA GLY A 356 -65.35 45.61 -27.96
C GLY A 356 -65.89 46.95 -28.46
N PHE A 357 -65.15 48.03 -28.27
CA PHE A 357 -65.54 49.34 -28.82
C PHE A 357 -65.45 49.34 -30.33
N ALA A 358 -64.43 48.80 -30.92
CA ALA A 358 -64.28 48.70 -32.39
C ALA A 358 -65.41 47.87 -33.00
N GLU A 359 -65.81 46.74 -32.39
CA GLU A 359 -66.93 45.90 -32.80
C GLU A 359 -68.27 46.67 -32.73
N LEU A 360 -68.49 47.41 -31.65
CA LEU A 360 -69.65 48.32 -31.54
C LEU A 360 -69.70 49.40 -32.63
N MET A 361 -68.54 49.95 -32.98
CA MET A 361 -68.39 50.93 -34.02
C MET A 361 -68.70 50.34 -35.42
N GLU A 362 -68.19 49.12 -35.73
CA GLU A 362 -68.49 48.38 -36.96
C GLU A 362 -70.04 48.19 -37.13
N LEU A 363 -70.70 47.86 -36.06
CA LEU A 363 -72.14 47.62 -36.07
C LEU A 363 -73.00 48.90 -36.20
N ARG A 364 -72.54 50.02 -35.63
CA ARG A 364 -73.36 51.24 -35.52
C ARG A 364 -73.04 52.32 -36.56
N LEU A 365 -71.84 52.33 -37.12
CA LEU A 365 -71.44 53.33 -38.08
C LEU A 365 -72.04 53.08 -39.47
N LYS A 366 -72.63 54.10 -40.04
CA LYS A 366 -73.26 54.02 -41.40
C LYS A 366 -72.33 54.34 -42.51
N GLU A 367 -71.30 55.17 -42.25
CA GLU A 367 -70.35 55.63 -43.23
C GLU A 367 -69.27 54.56 -43.49
N PRO A 368 -69.02 54.18 -44.75
CA PRO A 368 -68.17 53.05 -45.08
C PRO A 368 -66.72 53.25 -44.59
N SER A 369 -66.18 54.47 -44.67
CA SER A 369 -64.80 54.79 -44.25
C SER A 369 -64.56 54.58 -42.75
N PHE A 370 -65.51 54.98 -41.91
CA PHE A 370 -65.39 54.80 -40.48
C PHE A 370 -65.63 53.33 -40.04
N ARG A 371 -66.45 52.61 -40.79
CA ARG A 371 -66.66 51.16 -40.54
C ARG A 371 -65.36 50.42 -40.89
N GLU A 372 -64.72 50.74 -42.01
CA GLU A 372 -63.43 50.14 -42.38
C GLU A 372 -62.33 50.44 -41.33
N ALA A 373 -62.27 51.67 -40.85
CA ALA A 373 -61.34 52.02 -39.76
C ALA A 373 -61.64 51.22 -38.47
N ALA A 374 -62.90 51.01 -38.10
CA ALA A 374 -63.29 50.19 -36.95
C ALA A 374 -62.90 48.74 -37.15
N THR A 375 -63.08 48.19 -38.36
CA THR A 375 -62.63 46.84 -38.73
C THR A 375 -61.12 46.71 -38.56
N LEU A 376 -60.33 47.67 -39.02
CA LEU A 376 -58.85 47.68 -38.84
C LEU A 376 -58.43 47.73 -37.38
N ILE A 377 -59.09 48.55 -36.54
CA ILE A 377 -58.83 48.62 -35.09
C ILE A 377 -59.14 47.28 -34.41
N ARG A 378 -60.26 46.66 -34.75
CA ARG A 378 -60.61 45.35 -34.21
C ARG A 378 -59.59 44.29 -34.60
N GLN A 379 -59.21 44.24 -35.90
CA GLN A 379 -58.20 43.29 -36.38
C GLN A 379 -56.85 43.50 -35.69
N ALA A 380 -56.44 44.75 -35.48
CA ALA A 380 -55.21 45.06 -34.75
C ALA A 380 -55.28 44.62 -33.29
N ALA A 381 -56.42 44.82 -32.60
CA ALA A 381 -56.63 44.37 -31.24
C ALA A 381 -56.63 42.83 -31.12
N ASP A 382 -57.30 42.14 -32.05
CA ASP A 382 -57.28 40.68 -32.14
C ASP A 382 -55.87 40.14 -32.38
N HIS A 383 -55.10 40.77 -33.26
CA HIS A 383 -53.72 40.41 -33.55
C HIS A 383 -52.83 40.56 -32.30
N LEU A 384 -52.91 41.69 -31.58
CA LEU A 384 -52.16 41.92 -30.33
C LEU A 384 -52.54 40.90 -29.24
N ASN A 385 -53.81 40.52 -29.12
CA ASN A 385 -54.24 39.54 -28.17
C ASN A 385 -53.69 38.14 -28.49
N THR A 386 -53.61 37.77 -29.74
CA THR A 386 -52.98 36.53 -30.21
C THR A 386 -51.49 36.53 -29.88
N LEU A 387 -50.76 37.59 -30.24
CA LEU A 387 -49.36 37.76 -29.88
C LEU A 387 -49.09 37.59 -28.38
N LEU A 388 -49.89 38.28 -27.58
CA LEU A 388 -49.74 38.22 -26.11
C LEU A 388 -49.94 36.81 -25.58
N THR A 389 -50.93 36.08 -26.13
CA THR A 389 -51.18 34.72 -25.74
C THR A 389 -50.02 33.77 -26.13
N GLU A 390 -49.49 33.92 -27.36
CA GLU A 390 -48.34 33.14 -27.84
C GLU A 390 -47.10 33.39 -27.02
N ILE A 391 -46.75 34.64 -26.64
CA ILE A 391 -45.62 34.99 -25.80
C ILE A 391 -45.73 34.33 -24.42
N LEU A 392 -46.95 34.36 -23.83
CA LEU A 392 -47.15 33.73 -22.52
C LEU A 392 -47.09 32.23 -22.56
N ASP A 393 -47.72 31.62 -23.59
CA ASP A 393 -47.69 30.17 -23.72
C ASP A 393 -46.22 29.72 -23.87
N LEU A 394 -45.46 30.45 -24.67
CA LEU A 394 -44.01 30.17 -24.83
C LEU A 394 -43.23 30.34 -23.52
N ALA A 395 -43.48 31.43 -22.76
CA ALA A 395 -42.86 31.66 -21.49
C ALA A 395 -43.19 30.56 -20.42
N LYS A 396 -44.45 30.05 -20.45
CA LYS A 396 -44.83 28.91 -19.59
C LYS A 396 -44.15 27.63 -20.02
N VAL A 397 -44.00 27.37 -21.29
CA VAL A 397 -43.23 26.22 -21.81
C VAL A 397 -41.77 26.28 -21.38
N GLU A 398 -41.11 27.45 -21.57
CA GLU A 398 -39.71 27.61 -21.13
C GLU A 398 -39.50 27.44 -19.64
N ALA A 399 -40.48 27.86 -18.83
CA ALA A 399 -40.44 27.71 -17.38
C ALA A 399 -40.83 26.30 -16.89
N GLY A 400 -41.17 25.39 -17.80
CA GLY A 400 -41.70 24.06 -17.44
C GLY A 400 -43.05 24.12 -16.71
N ALA A 401 -43.76 25.25 -16.80
CA ALA A 401 -45.01 25.52 -16.07
C ALA A 401 -46.27 25.28 -16.89
N MET A 402 -46.17 24.79 -18.15
CA MET A 402 -47.31 24.51 -18.99
C MET A 402 -47.82 23.08 -18.71
N PRO A 403 -49.04 22.92 -18.19
CA PRO A 403 -49.59 21.60 -17.97
C PRO A 403 -50.03 20.96 -19.29
N ILE A 404 -49.73 19.69 -19.47
CA ILE A 404 -50.23 18.85 -20.57
C ILE A 404 -51.32 17.93 -19.97
N VAL A 405 -52.52 17.99 -20.52
CA VAL A 405 -53.65 17.20 -20.06
C VAL A 405 -53.93 16.10 -21.08
N LEU A 406 -53.42 14.92 -20.83
CA LEU A 406 -53.62 13.76 -21.69
C LEU A 406 -55.00 13.17 -21.48
N ALA A 407 -55.77 13.08 -22.57
CA ALA A 407 -57.08 12.46 -22.60
C ALA A 407 -57.30 11.71 -23.93
N PRO A 408 -58.14 10.68 -23.96
CA PRO A 408 -58.49 10.00 -25.22
C PRO A 408 -59.35 10.88 -26.10
N HIS A 409 -58.93 11.08 -27.33
CA HIS A 409 -59.65 11.87 -28.34
C HIS A 409 -59.87 11.04 -29.62
N PRO A 410 -61.09 11.08 -30.22
CA PRO A 410 -61.33 10.43 -31.49
C PRO A 410 -60.58 11.15 -32.60
N VAL A 411 -59.62 10.45 -33.22
CA VAL A 411 -58.67 11.07 -34.20
C VAL A 411 -59.42 11.65 -35.39
N ARG A 412 -60.33 10.87 -35.99
CA ARG A 412 -61.08 11.29 -37.18
C ARG A 412 -61.94 12.54 -36.92
N GLU A 413 -62.62 12.59 -35.79
CA GLU A 413 -63.42 13.73 -35.38
C GLU A 413 -62.54 14.99 -35.11
N LEU A 414 -61.42 14.84 -34.41
CA LEU A 414 -60.52 15.95 -34.11
C LEU A 414 -59.97 16.57 -35.38
N VAL A 415 -59.51 15.76 -36.32
CA VAL A 415 -58.95 16.18 -37.60
C VAL A 415 -60.01 16.85 -38.46
N GLN A 416 -61.23 16.24 -38.58
CA GLN A 416 -62.31 16.79 -39.37
C GLN A 416 -62.79 18.13 -38.81
N ASN A 417 -63.06 18.23 -37.51
CA ASN A 417 -63.48 19.45 -36.84
C ASN A 417 -62.43 20.59 -37.00
N THR A 418 -61.13 20.25 -37.03
CA THR A 418 -60.07 21.22 -37.26
C THR A 418 -60.11 21.73 -38.69
N ALA A 419 -60.28 20.86 -39.68
CA ALA A 419 -60.34 21.26 -41.09
C ALA A 419 -61.65 22.02 -41.41
N ASP A 420 -62.78 21.61 -40.84
CA ASP A 420 -64.09 22.27 -41.05
C ASP A 420 -64.05 23.75 -40.64
N PHE A 421 -63.27 24.08 -39.60
CA PHE A 421 -63.06 25.48 -39.18
C PHE A 421 -62.46 26.37 -40.30
N PHE A 422 -61.64 25.78 -41.14
CA PHE A 422 -60.98 26.49 -42.25
C PHE A 422 -61.66 26.37 -43.61
N ALA A 423 -62.68 25.53 -43.72
CA ALA A 423 -63.42 25.24 -44.99
C ALA A 423 -63.98 26.49 -45.66
N ILE A 424 -64.55 27.42 -44.88
CA ILE A 424 -65.07 28.69 -45.39
C ILE A 424 -63.98 29.58 -45.90
N SER A 425 -62.88 29.71 -45.16
CA SER A 425 -61.76 30.54 -45.55
C SER A 425 -61.07 30.02 -46.82
N ALA A 426 -60.93 28.69 -46.92
CA ALA A 426 -60.39 28.04 -48.12
C ALA A 426 -61.30 28.29 -49.35
N ALA A 427 -62.62 28.11 -49.21
CA ALA A 427 -63.55 28.38 -50.30
C ALA A 427 -63.55 29.85 -50.73
N GLN A 428 -63.45 30.80 -49.80
CA GLN A 428 -63.39 32.21 -50.11
C GLN A 428 -62.13 32.59 -50.92
N LYS A 429 -61.01 31.85 -50.71
CA LYS A 429 -59.79 31.99 -51.48
C LYS A 429 -59.74 31.17 -52.77
N GLY A 430 -60.77 30.32 -53.01
CA GLY A 430 -60.80 29.41 -54.17
C GLY A 430 -59.83 28.24 -54.07
N LEU A 431 -59.41 27.89 -52.84
CA LEU A 431 -58.50 26.78 -52.57
C LEU A 431 -59.29 25.52 -52.25
N ALA A 432 -58.83 24.36 -52.74
CA ALA A 432 -59.35 23.08 -52.31
C ALA A 432 -58.77 22.70 -50.94
N LEU A 433 -59.61 22.36 -49.97
CA LEU A 433 -59.17 21.81 -48.69
C LEU A 433 -59.59 20.33 -48.59
N ALA A 434 -58.62 19.43 -48.59
CA ALA A 434 -58.82 17.99 -48.54
C ALA A 434 -58.40 17.41 -47.20
N VAL A 435 -59.16 16.46 -46.69
CA VAL A 435 -58.83 15.71 -45.47
C VAL A 435 -58.73 14.22 -45.79
N SER A 436 -57.62 13.60 -45.39
CA SER A 436 -57.42 12.17 -45.59
C SER A 436 -57.07 11.49 -44.25
N VAL A 437 -57.93 10.62 -43.80
CA VAL A 437 -57.72 9.79 -42.60
C VAL A 437 -57.96 8.34 -43.00
N PRO A 438 -56.90 7.56 -43.24
CA PRO A 438 -57.00 6.14 -43.60
C PRO A 438 -57.78 5.33 -42.58
N ASP A 439 -58.36 4.19 -43.04
CA ASP A 439 -59.18 3.33 -42.17
C ASP A 439 -58.30 2.59 -41.12
N GLU A 440 -57.00 2.42 -41.39
CA GLU A 440 -56.04 1.84 -40.44
C GLU A 440 -55.66 2.81 -39.31
N THR A 441 -56.11 4.08 -39.34
CA THR A 441 -55.85 5.06 -38.28
C THR A 441 -56.51 4.63 -36.98
N PRO A 442 -55.81 4.63 -35.84
CA PRO A 442 -56.40 4.33 -34.53
C PRO A 442 -57.62 5.22 -34.27
N GLU A 443 -58.71 4.61 -33.75
CA GLU A 443 -59.93 5.34 -33.47
C GLU A 443 -59.72 6.44 -32.41
N MET A 444 -58.89 6.12 -31.38
CA MET A 444 -58.59 7.02 -30.27
C MET A 444 -57.10 7.29 -30.17
N LEU A 445 -56.72 8.55 -29.87
CA LEU A 445 -55.37 8.98 -29.53
C LEU A 445 -55.36 9.60 -28.13
N ILE A 446 -54.51 9.13 -27.27
CA ILE A 446 -54.30 9.76 -25.96
C ILE A 446 -53.31 10.92 -26.12
N CYS A 447 -53.82 12.14 -26.12
CA CYS A 447 -53.05 13.36 -26.26
C CYS A 447 -53.73 14.54 -25.57
N ASP A 448 -53.04 15.70 -25.51
CA ASP A 448 -53.72 16.94 -25.19
C ASP A 448 -54.42 17.50 -26.46
N GLY A 449 -55.70 17.24 -26.58
CA GLY A 449 -56.49 17.62 -27.76
C GLY A 449 -56.55 19.14 -28.01
N LEU A 450 -56.45 19.96 -26.96
CA LEU A 450 -56.40 21.42 -27.09
C LEU A 450 -55.06 21.87 -27.74
N ARG A 451 -53.95 21.31 -27.28
CA ARG A 451 -52.61 21.62 -27.81
C ARG A 451 -52.44 21.06 -29.23
N LEU A 452 -52.94 19.85 -29.46
CA LEU A 452 -52.96 19.27 -30.82
C LEU A 452 -53.74 20.17 -31.79
N LYS A 453 -54.97 20.62 -31.42
CA LYS A 453 -55.73 21.57 -32.23
C LYS A 453 -55.00 22.91 -32.44
N GLN A 454 -54.32 23.42 -31.41
CA GLN A 454 -53.53 24.64 -31.47
C GLN A 454 -52.40 24.53 -32.54
N ILE A 455 -51.67 23.39 -32.55
CA ILE A 455 -50.65 23.12 -33.56
C ILE A 455 -51.27 23.03 -34.96
N LEU A 456 -52.28 22.17 -35.13
CA LEU A 456 -52.89 21.96 -36.42
C LEU A 456 -53.54 23.27 -36.99
N ASN A 457 -54.17 24.06 -36.13
CA ASN A 457 -54.73 25.36 -36.52
C ASN A 457 -53.65 26.32 -37.02
N ASN A 458 -52.49 26.38 -36.32
CA ASN A 458 -51.40 27.20 -36.76
C ASN A 458 -50.83 26.75 -38.11
N LEU A 459 -50.65 25.42 -38.29
CA LEU A 459 -50.14 24.88 -39.57
C LEU A 459 -51.12 25.09 -40.71
N LEU A 460 -52.43 24.83 -40.52
CA LEU A 460 -53.48 25.07 -41.56
C LEU A 460 -53.65 26.55 -41.87
N SER A 461 -53.63 27.42 -40.87
CA SER A 461 -53.66 28.86 -41.05
C SER A 461 -52.51 29.34 -41.92
N ASN A 462 -51.27 28.84 -41.63
CA ASN A 462 -50.11 29.16 -42.44
C ASN A 462 -50.23 28.64 -43.88
N ALA A 463 -50.66 27.38 -44.06
CA ALA A 463 -50.86 26.78 -45.37
C ALA A 463 -51.84 27.62 -46.24
N LEU A 464 -53.01 27.94 -45.69
CA LEU A 464 -54.03 28.74 -46.38
C LEU A 464 -53.58 30.20 -46.61
N LYS A 465 -52.74 30.74 -45.72
CA LYS A 465 -52.19 32.11 -45.82
C LYS A 465 -51.26 32.23 -46.99
N PHE A 466 -50.36 31.28 -47.19
CA PHE A 466 -49.27 31.33 -48.17
C PHE A 466 -49.60 30.66 -49.51
N THR A 467 -50.75 29.90 -49.58
CA THR A 467 -51.21 29.35 -50.85
C THR A 467 -52.17 30.32 -51.51
N GLU A 468 -51.84 30.74 -52.76
CA GLU A 468 -52.68 31.61 -53.56
C GLU A 468 -53.62 30.81 -54.51
N GLN A 469 -53.11 29.73 -55.09
CA GLN A 469 -53.85 28.85 -56.00
C GLN A 469 -53.47 27.38 -55.71
N GLY A 470 -54.42 26.44 -55.91
CA GLY A 470 -54.17 25.02 -55.71
C GLY A 470 -54.94 24.44 -54.53
N GLU A 471 -54.25 23.67 -53.69
CA GLU A 471 -54.90 22.94 -52.61
C GLU A 471 -54.09 22.94 -51.31
N VAL A 472 -54.78 22.74 -50.17
CA VAL A 472 -54.20 22.43 -48.87
C VAL A 472 -54.78 21.06 -48.43
N ARG A 473 -53.90 20.17 -47.95
CA ARG A 473 -54.29 18.85 -47.52
C ARG A 473 -53.89 18.62 -46.08
N LEU A 474 -54.81 18.05 -45.27
CA LEU A 474 -54.52 17.52 -43.92
C LEU A 474 -54.62 16.00 -44.00
N GLU A 475 -53.48 15.36 -43.91
CA GLU A 475 -53.35 13.90 -44.00
C GLU A 475 -52.92 13.31 -42.66
N VAL A 476 -53.47 12.16 -42.28
CA VAL A 476 -53.03 11.39 -41.12
C VAL A 476 -52.41 10.08 -41.61
N GLU A 477 -51.22 9.79 -41.13
CA GLU A 477 -50.48 8.56 -41.44
C GLU A 477 -50.13 7.81 -40.19
N PRO A 478 -50.69 6.58 -39.96
CA PRO A 478 -50.25 5.71 -38.88
C PRO A 478 -48.91 5.05 -39.22
N GLN A 479 -47.90 5.19 -38.33
CA GLN A 479 -46.60 4.58 -38.51
C GLN A 479 -46.16 3.86 -37.24
N GLY A 480 -46.50 2.59 -37.13
CA GLY A 480 -46.18 1.76 -35.97
C GLY A 480 -46.73 2.32 -34.66
N VAL A 481 -45.86 2.77 -33.74
CA VAL A 481 -46.25 3.36 -32.47
C VAL A 481 -46.35 4.90 -32.51
N GLN A 482 -46.40 5.49 -33.69
CA GLN A 482 -46.52 6.93 -33.91
C GLN A 482 -47.69 7.24 -34.84
N LEU A 483 -48.27 8.40 -34.65
CA LEU A 483 -49.26 8.97 -35.56
C LEU A 483 -48.72 10.29 -36.10
N ARG A 484 -48.68 10.40 -37.44
CA ARG A 484 -48.21 11.59 -38.15
C ARG A 484 -49.40 12.36 -38.70
N PHE A 485 -49.36 13.66 -38.51
CA PHE A 485 -50.29 14.63 -39.10
C PHE A 485 -49.52 15.47 -40.08
N HIS A 486 -49.87 15.41 -41.36
CA HIS A 486 -49.26 16.17 -42.43
C HIS A 486 -50.16 17.31 -42.85
N VAL A 487 -49.69 18.54 -42.78
CA VAL A 487 -50.32 19.69 -43.45
C VAL A 487 -49.49 19.99 -44.68
N ILE A 488 -50.08 19.83 -45.85
CA ILE A 488 -49.42 19.93 -47.13
C ILE A 488 -50.11 21.07 -47.88
N ASP A 489 -49.32 21.99 -48.42
CA ASP A 489 -49.76 23.10 -49.24
C ASP A 489 -49.05 23.11 -50.61
N THR A 490 -49.68 23.74 -51.60
CA THR A 490 -49.12 23.97 -52.94
C THR A 490 -48.64 25.43 -53.12
N GLY A 491 -48.21 26.06 -52.05
CA GLY A 491 -47.73 27.43 -52.01
C GLY A 491 -46.33 27.61 -52.57
N PRO A 492 -45.68 28.74 -52.29
CA PRO A 492 -44.37 29.08 -52.88
C PRO A 492 -43.20 28.20 -52.37
N GLY A 493 -43.45 27.39 -51.35
CA GLY A 493 -42.42 26.56 -50.72
C GLY A 493 -41.43 27.37 -49.87
N ILE A 494 -40.53 26.68 -49.21
CA ILE A 494 -39.58 27.21 -48.24
C ILE A 494 -38.16 26.76 -48.66
N PRO A 495 -37.22 27.66 -48.87
CA PRO A 495 -35.81 27.32 -49.14
C PRO A 495 -35.19 26.46 -47.99
N GLU A 496 -34.37 25.49 -48.35
CA GLU A 496 -33.79 24.52 -47.39
C GLU A 496 -33.08 25.19 -46.22
N HIS A 497 -32.32 26.28 -46.48
CA HIS A 497 -31.61 27.00 -45.43
C HIS A 497 -32.52 27.71 -44.41
N LEU A 498 -33.82 27.80 -44.65
CA LEU A 498 -34.81 28.37 -43.75
C LEU A 498 -35.58 27.32 -42.94
N HIS A 499 -35.47 26.00 -43.25
CA HIS A 499 -36.24 24.96 -42.61
C HIS A 499 -36.11 24.91 -41.08
N GLU A 500 -34.93 25.12 -40.53
CA GLU A 500 -34.75 25.22 -39.08
C GLU A 500 -35.07 26.65 -38.58
N LEU A 501 -34.75 27.68 -39.36
CA LEU A 501 -34.89 29.07 -38.95
C LEU A 501 -36.37 29.49 -38.75
N ILE A 502 -37.31 28.89 -39.47
CA ILE A 502 -38.76 29.19 -39.33
C ILE A 502 -39.32 28.77 -37.96
N PHE A 503 -38.62 27.91 -37.24
CA PHE A 503 -39.01 27.51 -35.89
C PHE A 503 -38.34 28.37 -34.80
N GLU A 504 -37.40 29.28 -35.16
CA GLU A 504 -36.86 30.25 -34.24
C GLU A 504 -37.83 31.35 -33.86
N LYS A 505 -37.78 31.86 -32.65
CA LYS A 505 -38.65 32.89 -32.12
C LYS A 505 -38.48 34.20 -32.87
N PHE A 506 -39.58 34.87 -33.18
CA PHE A 506 -39.59 36.16 -33.88
C PHE A 506 -38.96 36.16 -35.29
N ARG A 507 -38.73 34.99 -35.88
CA ARG A 507 -38.22 34.86 -37.23
C ARG A 507 -39.33 34.75 -38.25
N GLN A 508 -39.17 35.44 -39.39
CA GLN A 508 -40.04 35.39 -40.55
C GLN A 508 -39.21 35.16 -41.79
N GLY A 509 -39.69 34.41 -42.76
CA GLY A 509 -38.89 33.89 -43.88
C GLY A 509 -38.24 34.93 -44.79
N SER A 510 -38.83 36.14 -45.02
CA SER A 510 -38.17 37.28 -45.66
C SER A 510 -38.92 38.59 -45.37
N ALA A 511 -38.26 39.73 -45.52
CA ALA A 511 -38.83 41.05 -45.31
C ALA A 511 -40.00 41.36 -46.27
N GLN A 512 -40.01 40.78 -47.47
CA GLN A 512 -41.11 40.96 -48.48
C GLN A 512 -42.37 40.18 -48.08
N VAL A 513 -42.24 38.95 -47.59
CA VAL A 513 -43.35 38.12 -47.11
C VAL A 513 -43.96 38.71 -45.84
N SER A 514 -43.18 39.42 -45.04
CA SER A 514 -43.60 40.10 -43.81
C SER A 514 -44.55 41.28 -44.07
N SER A 515 -44.38 42.03 -45.17
CA SER A 515 -45.18 43.23 -45.46
C SER A 515 -46.53 42.91 -46.07
N GLU A 516 -46.67 41.81 -46.82
CA GLU A 516 -47.92 41.48 -47.53
C GLU A 516 -48.85 40.58 -46.72
N HIS A 517 -48.32 39.72 -45.84
CA HIS A 517 -49.12 38.69 -45.19
C HIS A 517 -49.14 38.75 -43.67
N GLY A 518 -48.28 39.56 -43.00
CA GLY A 518 -48.24 39.74 -41.53
C GLY A 518 -48.12 38.42 -40.73
N GLY A 519 -47.45 38.45 -39.59
CA GLY A 519 -47.37 37.29 -38.71
C GLY A 519 -46.54 37.62 -37.46
N THR A 520 -46.66 36.80 -36.39
CA THR A 520 -45.98 37.03 -35.11
C THR A 520 -44.56 36.52 -35.12
N GLY A 521 -44.25 35.50 -35.94
CA GLY A 521 -43.01 34.74 -35.92
C GLY A 521 -42.90 33.84 -34.66
N LEU A 522 -43.98 33.69 -33.91
CA LEU A 522 -44.00 32.86 -32.68
C LEU A 522 -44.79 31.56 -32.86
N GLY A 523 -45.74 31.52 -33.81
CA GLY A 523 -46.66 30.38 -33.94
C GLY A 523 -45.96 29.04 -34.19
N LEU A 524 -44.99 28.99 -35.14
CA LEU A 524 -44.22 27.76 -35.42
C LEU A 524 -43.31 27.38 -34.27
N ALA A 525 -42.64 28.36 -33.63
CA ALA A 525 -41.82 28.13 -32.46
C ALA A 525 -42.62 27.54 -31.29
N LEU A 526 -43.83 28.09 -31.03
CA LEU A 526 -44.74 27.56 -30.03
C LEU A 526 -45.25 26.16 -30.41
N SER A 527 -45.61 25.94 -31.71
CA SER A 527 -46.06 24.64 -32.18
C SER A 527 -45.01 23.55 -32.00
N ARG A 528 -43.72 23.86 -32.28
CA ARG A 528 -42.61 22.93 -32.04
C ARG A 528 -42.45 22.63 -30.53
N ALA A 529 -42.48 23.66 -29.68
CA ALA A 529 -42.37 23.51 -28.23
C ALA A 529 -43.57 22.71 -27.63
N LEU A 530 -44.77 22.90 -28.13
CA LEU A 530 -45.96 22.10 -27.74
C LEU A 530 -45.83 20.65 -28.21
N ALA A 531 -45.33 20.40 -29.42
CA ALA A 531 -45.08 19.06 -29.91
C ALA A 531 -44.05 18.31 -29.00
N GLU A 532 -42.94 18.98 -28.66
CA GLU A 532 -41.93 18.44 -27.75
C GLU A 532 -42.50 18.14 -26.33
N LEU A 533 -43.31 19.02 -25.77
CA LEU A 533 -44.00 18.78 -24.49
C LEU A 533 -44.94 17.56 -24.53
N MET A 534 -45.52 17.26 -25.72
CA MET A 534 -46.32 16.04 -25.95
C MET A 534 -45.48 14.84 -26.36
N GLN A 535 -44.16 14.89 -26.19
CA GLN A 535 -43.18 13.85 -26.57
C GLN A 535 -43.20 13.53 -28.08
N GLY A 536 -43.57 14.50 -28.89
CA GLY A 536 -43.63 14.44 -30.34
C GLY A 536 -42.57 15.34 -31.00
N GLU A 537 -42.63 15.43 -32.30
CA GLU A 537 -41.71 16.22 -33.13
C GLU A 537 -42.48 16.98 -34.23
N LEU A 538 -42.11 18.21 -34.50
CA LEU A 538 -42.61 18.99 -35.62
C LEU A 538 -41.47 19.30 -36.62
N SER A 539 -41.64 18.85 -37.86
CA SER A 539 -40.68 19.00 -38.93
C SER A 539 -41.29 19.58 -40.19
N VAL A 540 -40.46 20.07 -41.11
CA VAL A 540 -40.88 20.59 -42.42
C VAL A 540 -40.03 19.95 -43.52
N SER A 541 -40.71 19.65 -44.64
CA SER A 541 -40.07 19.27 -45.90
C SER A 541 -40.69 20.13 -47.00
N SER A 542 -39.89 20.92 -47.74
CA SER A 542 -40.38 21.83 -48.73
C SER A 542 -39.37 22.06 -49.84
N VAL A 543 -39.86 22.29 -51.04
CA VAL A 543 -39.06 22.67 -52.19
C VAL A 543 -39.62 23.99 -52.74
N PRO A 544 -38.79 25.01 -52.98
CA PRO A 544 -39.26 26.28 -53.57
C PRO A 544 -40.03 26.04 -54.86
N GLY A 545 -41.28 26.55 -54.93
CA GLY A 545 -42.20 26.41 -56.06
C GLY A 545 -43.08 25.17 -56.07
N GLU A 546 -42.88 24.20 -55.13
CA GLU A 546 -43.64 22.95 -55.06
C GLU A 546 -44.51 22.86 -53.78
N GLY A 547 -44.51 23.91 -52.95
CA GLY A 547 -45.22 23.94 -51.68
C GLY A 547 -44.44 23.43 -50.48
N ALA A 548 -45.11 23.26 -49.35
CA ALA A 548 -44.52 22.77 -48.13
C ALA A 548 -45.37 21.63 -47.50
N ARG A 549 -44.66 20.74 -46.81
CA ARG A 549 -45.23 19.68 -45.97
C ARG A 549 -44.70 19.85 -44.54
N PHE A 550 -45.60 20.22 -43.63
CA PHE A 550 -45.32 20.21 -42.21
C PHE A 550 -45.80 18.87 -41.62
N THR A 551 -44.95 18.22 -40.85
CA THR A 551 -45.25 16.92 -40.26
C THR A 551 -45.14 17.01 -38.73
N LEU A 552 -46.27 16.83 -38.05
CA LEU A 552 -46.32 16.62 -36.60
C LEU A 552 -46.39 15.13 -36.34
N THR A 553 -45.41 14.63 -35.60
CA THR A 553 -45.33 13.24 -35.16
C THR A 553 -45.63 13.17 -33.68
N LEU A 554 -46.60 12.37 -33.26
CA LEU A 554 -46.96 12.12 -31.86
C LEU A 554 -46.85 10.64 -31.53
N PRO A 555 -46.50 10.26 -30.29
CA PRO A 555 -46.59 8.87 -29.86
C PRO A 555 -48.05 8.41 -29.86
N CYS A 556 -48.32 7.28 -30.49
CA CYS A 556 -49.64 6.67 -30.55
C CYS A 556 -49.80 5.73 -29.36
N THR A 557 -50.21 6.26 -28.22
CA THR A 557 -50.71 5.45 -27.09
C THR A 557 -52.22 5.25 -27.27
N THR A 558 -52.60 4.03 -27.60
CA THR A 558 -54.02 3.63 -27.58
C THR A 558 -54.43 3.28 -26.16
N PRO A 559 -55.66 3.57 -25.73
CA PRO A 559 -56.15 3.25 -24.39
C PRO A 559 -56.14 1.77 -24.07
#